data_993b70960cec960b12217d4c6b1e13c0
#
_entry.id   993b70960cec960b12217d4c6b1e13c0
#
_cell.length_a   1.000
_cell.length_b   1.000
_cell.length_c   1.000
_cell.angle_alpha   90.00
_cell.angle_beta   90.00
_cell.angle_gamma   90.00
#
_symmetry.space_group_name_H-M   'P 1'
#
loop_
_entity.id
_entity.type
_entity.pdbx_description
1 polymer ?
#
loop_
_entity_poly.entity_id
_entity_poly.type
_entity_poly.pdbx_seq_one_letter_code
_entity_poly.pdbx_strand_id
1 'polypeptide(L)'
;MRTTILLALTLCLGAAAHADFSYTTTRKTTGGMMASMGGAATAPQTTKQYFKGQKMKTDSGTTATILDFEAQTITTLNPAQKTYTVTPFNDMTKGTKAPDIEAKIDVKETGQKKTINGYSASELVMTMEVDSPQARQMGPMQMEVDMWISPDVPGYQELREFYQRNAARFPWSAMAAGANPSMQKAMADLQKKMISMHGVSVEQVMRMKSAGGAPGSPAAGPSGEQMAQMQQAMAQACPQMQAMIAKGGPAAAMIKQQYDKMCGGAAASPASPGSSKYLMEMTMDSSDFSTAGIPDSVFAIPADFKKTN
;
A
#
# COMPACT_ATOMS: atom_id res chain seq x y z
N MET A 1 -70.04 -4.79 -29.95
CA MET A 1 -68.76 -5.43 -29.60
C MET A 1 -67.77 -4.33 -29.35
N ARG A 2 -67.44 -4.06 -28.09
CA ARG A 2 -66.43 -3.06 -27.70
C ARG A 2 -65.21 -3.84 -27.19
N THR A 3 -64.15 -3.81 -27.96
CA THR A 3 -62.88 -4.49 -27.66
C THR A 3 -62.01 -3.52 -26.80
N THR A 4 -61.88 -3.83 -25.53
CA THR A 4 -61.02 -3.08 -24.59
C THR A 4 -59.62 -3.65 -24.69
N ILE A 5 -58.68 -2.87 -25.25
CA ILE A 5 -57.26 -3.18 -25.29
C ILE A 5 -56.66 -2.76 -23.95
N LEU A 6 -56.30 -3.72 -23.09
CA LEU A 6 -55.49 -3.50 -21.90
C LEU A 6 -54.02 -3.36 -22.30
N LEU A 7 -53.50 -2.15 -22.22
CA LEU A 7 -52.09 -1.87 -22.40
C LEU A 7 -51.38 -2.15 -21.07
N ALA A 8 -50.70 -3.29 -20.97
CA ALA A 8 -49.86 -3.64 -19.83
C ALA A 8 -48.57 -2.82 -19.89
N LEU A 9 -48.50 -1.77 -19.08
CA LEU A 9 -47.27 -0.95 -18.91
C LEU A 9 -46.35 -1.72 -17.96
N THR A 10 -45.38 -2.47 -18.52
CA THR A 10 -44.30 -3.12 -17.73
C THR A 10 -43.34 -2.03 -17.26
N LEU A 11 -43.46 -1.61 -16.01
CA LEU A 11 -42.48 -0.77 -15.34
C LEU A 11 -41.21 -1.64 -15.11
N CYS A 12 -40.22 -1.56 -16.02
CA CYS A 12 -38.86 -1.99 -15.72
C CYS A 12 -38.30 -1.04 -14.66
N LEU A 13 -38.40 -1.41 -13.36
CA LEU A 13 -37.55 -0.85 -12.35
C LEU A 13 -36.10 -1.26 -12.71
N GLY A 14 -35.43 -0.40 -13.45
CA GLY A 14 -34.00 -0.49 -13.61
C GLY A 14 -33.38 -0.30 -12.23
N ALA A 15 -33.07 -1.40 -11.53
CA ALA A 15 -32.12 -1.34 -10.45
C ALA A 15 -30.88 -0.62 -11.00
N ALA A 16 -30.50 0.48 -10.41
CA ALA A 16 -29.23 1.14 -10.73
C ALA A 16 -28.14 0.10 -10.48
N ALA A 17 -27.77 -0.62 -11.53
CA ALA A 17 -26.66 -1.55 -11.49
C ALA A 17 -25.41 -0.70 -11.33
N HIS A 18 -24.97 -0.50 -10.10
CA HIS A 18 -23.64 0.02 -9.85
C HIS A 18 -22.67 -0.97 -10.48
N ALA A 19 -21.90 -0.50 -11.46
CA ALA A 19 -20.91 -1.37 -12.08
C ALA A 19 -19.86 -1.74 -11.03
N ASP A 20 -19.48 -3.02 -11.05
CA ASP A 20 -18.37 -3.50 -10.23
C ASP A 20 -17.06 -2.98 -10.82
N PHE A 21 -16.04 -2.89 -9.99
CA PHE A 21 -14.72 -2.45 -10.44
C PHE A 21 -13.62 -3.31 -9.84
N SER A 22 -12.63 -3.66 -10.64
CA SER A 22 -11.45 -4.38 -10.14
C SER A 22 -10.20 -3.98 -10.89
N TYR A 23 -9.05 -4.12 -10.23
CA TYR A 23 -7.73 -3.91 -10.83
C TYR A 23 -6.64 -4.65 -10.05
N THR A 24 -5.47 -4.75 -10.67
CA THR A 24 -4.27 -5.36 -10.10
C THR A 24 -3.25 -4.27 -9.80
N THR A 25 -2.61 -4.32 -8.64
CA THR A 25 -1.45 -3.48 -8.30
C THR A 25 -0.23 -4.35 -8.11
N THR A 26 0.86 -4.03 -8.79
CA THR A 26 2.17 -4.66 -8.56
C THR A 26 3.09 -3.67 -7.88
N ARG A 27 3.54 -4.02 -6.67
CA ARG A 27 4.47 -3.23 -5.86
C ARG A 27 5.87 -3.79 -5.98
N LYS A 28 6.86 -2.91 -6.18
CA LYS A 28 8.30 -3.24 -6.24
C LYS A 28 9.09 -2.24 -5.41
N THR A 29 10.07 -2.70 -4.66
CA THR A 29 11.08 -1.82 -4.08
C THR A 29 12.13 -1.53 -5.15
N THR A 30 12.24 -0.27 -5.58
CA THR A 30 13.05 0.12 -6.74
C THR A 30 14.34 0.84 -6.35
N GLY A 31 14.43 1.31 -5.10
CA GLY A 31 15.61 2.05 -4.64
C GLY A 31 15.65 2.26 -3.14
N GLY A 32 16.62 3.05 -2.71
CA GLY A 32 16.86 3.36 -1.31
C GLY A 32 17.81 2.38 -0.62
N MET A 33 18.12 2.70 0.65
CA MET A 33 19.00 1.87 1.48
C MET A 33 18.43 0.44 1.64
N MET A 34 17.11 0.31 1.75
CA MET A 34 16.47 -1.00 1.91
C MET A 34 16.60 -1.89 0.67
N ALA A 35 16.63 -1.31 -0.54
CA ALA A 35 16.86 -2.07 -1.76
C ALA A 35 18.28 -2.67 -1.81
N SER A 36 19.27 -1.96 -1.24
CA SER A 36 20.66 -2.44 -1.18
C SER A 36 20.86 -3.60 -0.21
N MET A 37 19.97 -3.78 0.77
CA MET A 37 20.01 -4.90 1.71
C MET A 37 19.54 -6.23 1.10
N GLY A 38 18.91 -6.21 -0.08
CA GLY A 38 18.48 -7.40 -0.82
C GLY A 38 17.42 -8.24 -0.09
N GLY A 39 17.12 -9.40 -0.68
CA GLY A 39 16.26 -10.40 -0.05
C GLY A 39 14.78 -10.33 -0.46
N ALA A 40 13.93 -11.07 0.26
CA ALA A 40 12.50 -11.22 -0.05
C ALA A 40 11.72 -9.90 -0.01
N ALA A 41 12.26 -8.86 0.64
CA ALA A 41 11.64 -7.53 0.71
C ALA A 41 11.63 -6.79 -0.63
N THR A 42 12.46 -7.19 -1.60
CA THR A 42 12.56 -6.57 -2.93
C THR A 42 11.76 -7.30 -4.00
N ALA A 43 11.26 -8.50 -3.71
CA ALA A 43 10.46 -9.26 -4.65
C ALA A 43 9.16 -8.52 -4.98
N PRO A 44 8.75 -8.47 -6.26
CA PRO A 44 7.48 -7.88 -6.64
C PRO A 44 6.31 -8.55 -5.91
N GLN A 45 5.39 -7.74 -5.40
CA GLN A 45 4.17 -8.22 -4.75
C GLN A 45 2.97 -7.75 -5.55
N THR A 46 2.13 -8.69 -5.96
CA THR A 46 0.92 -8.40 -6.71
C THR A 46 -0.29 -8.51 -5.78
N THR A 47 -1.18 -7.53 -5.89
CA THR A 47 -2.41 -7.45 -5.10
C THR A 47 -3.57 -7.15 -6.04
N LYS A 48 -4.65 -7.94 -5.95
CA LYS A 48 -5.89 -7.67 -6.66
C LYS A 48 -6.87 -6.93 -5.76
N GLN A 49 -7.53 -5.94 -6.33
CA GLN A 49 -8.55 -5.14 -5.64
C GLN A 49 -9.90 -5.29 -6.33
N TYR A 50 -10.95 -5.45 -5.53
CA TYR A 50 -12.32 -5.66 -5.99
C TYR A 50 -13.24 -4.72 -5.23
N PHE A 51 -14.16 -4.07 -5.97
CA PHE A 51 -15.14 -3.13 -5.44
C PHE A 51 -16.53 -3.52 -5.94
N LYS A 52 -17.45 -3.78 -5.03
CA LYS A 52 -18.83 -4.14 -5.34
C LYS A 52 -19.78 -3.63 -4.27
N GLY A 53 -20.76 -2.83 -4.66
CA GLY A 53 -21.77 -2.30 -3.73
C GLY A 53 -21.12 -1.52 -2.58
N GLN A 54 -21.18 -2.08 -1.37
CA GLN A 54 -20.54 -1.53 -0.17
C GLN A 54 -19.38 -2.41 0.34
N LYS A 55 -18.79 -3.22 -0.53
CA LYS A 55 -17.68 -4.12 -0.17
C LYS A 55 -16.44 -3.82 -1.00
N MET A 56 -15.30 -3.89 -0.34
CA MET A 56 -13.99 -3.83 -0.98
C MET A 56 -13.18 -5.04 -0.52
N LYS A 57 -12.54 -5.74 -1.46
CA LYS A 57 -11.58 -6.80 -1.13
C LYS A 57 -10.22 -6.47 -1.70
N THR A 58 -9.20 -6.68 -0.89
CA THR A 58 -7.79 -6.65 -1.28
C THR A 58 -7.22 -8.04 -1.10
N ASP A 59 -6.63 -8.62 -2.15
CA ASP A 59 -6.13 -10.00 -2.16
C ASP A 59 -4.69 -10.04 -2.66
N SER A 60 -3.76 -10.40 -1.78
CA SER A 60 -2.33 -10.57 -2.10
C SER A 60 -1.93 -12.02 -2.37
N GLY A 61 -2.88 -12.94 -2.39
CA GLY A 61 -2.63 -14.38 -2.48
C GLY A 61 -2.21 -15.03 -1.15
N THR A 62 -1.43 -14.33 -0.33
CA THR A 62 -1.03 -14.81 1.00
C THR A 62 -2.01 -14.37 2.10
N THR A 63 -2.66 -13.24 1.89
CA THR A 63 -3.66 -12.68 2.81
C THR A 63 -4.72 -11.97 1.97
N ALA A 64 -5.97 -12.08 2.37
CA ALA A 64 -7.02 -11.26 1.80
C ALA A 64 -7.76 -10.48 2.91
N THR A 65 -8.09 -9.23 2.60
CA THR A 65 -8.84 -8.36 3.50
C THR A 65 -10.13 -7.93 2.82
N ILE A 66 -11.26 -8.10 3.50
CA ILE A 66 -12.58 -7.66 3.03
C ILE A 66 -13.07 -6.58 3.99
N LEU A 67 -13.33 -5.39 3.45
CA LEU A 67 -14.04 -4.32 4.14
C LEU A 67 -15.51 -4.39 3.72
N ASP A 68 -16.38 -4.51 4.71
CA ASP A 68 -17.82 -4.42 4.54
C ASP A 68 -18.31 -3.14 5.22
N PHE A 69 -18.65 -2.14 4.41
CA PHE A 69 -19.07 -0.82 4.90
C PHE A 69 -20.52 -0.81 5.40
N GLU A 70 -21.32 -1.79 5.02
CA GLU A 70 -22.67 -1.97 5.55
C GLU A 70 -22.60 -2.60 6.95
N ALA A 71 -21.88 -3.71 7.07
CA ALA A 71 -21.68 -4.38 8.36
C ALA A 71 -20.66 -3.66 9.27
N GLN A 72 -19.93 -2.69 8.75
CA GLN A 72 -18.84 -1.97 9.44
C GLN A 72 -17.78 -2.92 10.03
N THR A 73 -17.33 -3.88 9.23
CA THR A 73 -16.35 -4.90 9.64
C THR A 73 -15.19 -5.01 8.67
N ILE A 74 -14.04 -5.43 9.20
CA ILE A 74 -12.89 -5.91 8.45
C ILE A 74 -12.77 -7.40 8.69
N THR A 75 -12.81 -8.17 7.61
CA THR A 75 -12.51 -9.59 7.66
C THR A 75 -11.13 -9.81 7.05
N THR A 76 -10.22 -10.37 7.82
CA THR A 76 -8.88 -10.75 7.34
C THR A 76 -8.82 -12.27 7.20
N LEU A 77 -8.49 -12.74 6.00
CA LEU A 77 -8.36 -14.15 5.65
C LEU A 77 -6.88 -14.52 5.57
N ASN A 78 -6.50 -15.64 6.17
CA ASN A 78 -5.17 -16.26 6.02
C ASN A 78 -5.32 -17.62 5.30
N PRO A 79 -5.11 -17.67 3.97
CA PRO A 79 -5.27 -18.90 3.19
C PRO A 79 -4.34 -20.03 3.62
N ALA A 80 -3.10 -19.70 4.03
CA ALA A 80 -2.12 -20.70 4.44
C ALA A 80 -2.54 -21.47 5.69
N GLN A 81 -3.20 -20.77 6.63
CA GLN A 81 -3.70 -21.35 7.88
C GLN A 81 -5.18 -21.74 7.82
N LYS A 82 -5.87 -21.39 6.73
CA LYS A 82 -7.32 -21.52 6.59
C LYS A 82 -8.07 -20.91 7.78
N THR A 83 -7.65 -19.71 8.17
CA THR A 83 -8.25 -18.96 9.28
C THR A 83 -8.71 -17.58 8.86
N TYR A 84 -9.64 -17.02 9.63
CA TYR A 84 -10.06 -15.64 9.44
C TYR A 84 -10.39 -14.97 10.77
N THR A 85 -10.25 -13.64 10.79
CA THR A 85 -10.72 -12.77 11.87
C THR A 85 -11.77 -11.80 11.34
N VAL A 86 -12.69 -11.38 12.19
CA VAL A 86 -13.66 -10.33 11.89
C VAL A 86 -13.55 -9.26 12.97
N THR A 87 -13.14 -8.07 12.58
CA THR A 87 -12.95 -6.94 13.49
C THR A 87 -13.92 -5.82 13.13
N PRO A 88 -14.80 -5.37 14.04
CA PRO A 88 -15.59 -4.17 13.83
C PRO A 88 -14.71 -2.92 13.64
N PHE A 89 -15.13 -1.98 12.80
CA PHE A 89 -14.38 -0.73 12.58
C PHE A 89 -14.11 0.02 13.89
N ASN A 90 -15.07 0.06 14.79
CA ASN A 90 -14.94 0.72 16.09
C ASN A 90 -13.92 0.05 17.03
N ASP A 91 -13.58 -1.20 16.78
CA ASP A 91 -12.62 -1.93 17.63
C ASP A 91 -11.16 -1.65 17.23
N MET A 92 -10.93 -1.14 16.01
CA MET A 92 -9.59 -0.78 15.54
C MET A 92 -8.93 0.32 16.36
N THR A 93 -9.72 1.18 17.00
CA THR A 93 -9.22 2.31 17.81
C THR A 93 -9.30 2.04 19.31
N LYS A 94 -9.93 0.93 19.74
CA LYS A 94 -10.03 0.58 21.16
C LYS A 94 -8.66 0.29 21.74
N GLY A 95 -8.31 1.04 22.79
CA GLY A 95 -7.07 0.84 23.54
C GLY A 95 -5.81 1.41 22.88
N THR A 96 -5.89 1.99 21.69
CA THR A 96 -4.78 2.72 21.09
C THR A 96 -4.92 4.20 21.44
N LYS A 97 -4.02 4.70 22.31
CA LYS A 97 -3.84 6.13 22.44
C LYS A 97 -3.31 6.64 21.10
N ALA A 98 -4.05 7.55 20.47
CA ALA A 98 -3.57 8.15 19.24
C ALA A 98 -2.15 8.71 19.47
N PRO A 99 -1.17 8.35 18.66
CA PRO A 99 0.17 8.89 18.80
C PRO A 99 0.11 10.40 18.59
N ASP A 100 0.90 11.14 19.36
CA ASP A 100 1.06 12.57 19.19
C ASP A 100 1.94 12.83 17.96
N ILE A 101 1.30 12.79 16.80
CA ILE A 101 1.94 12.92 15.48
C ILE A 101 1.45 14.23 14.87
N GLU A 102 2.38 15.10 14.51
CA GLU A 102 2.11 16.24 13.66
C GLU A 102 2.37 15.83 12.20
N ALA A 103 1.36 15.99 11.35
CA ALA A 103 1.50 15.72 9.92
C ALA A 103 1.15 16.98 9.12
N LYS A 104 2.00 17.28 8.15
CA LYS A 104 1.75 18.31 7.15
C LYS A 104 1.69 17.62 5.79
N ILE A 105 0.58 17.80 5.09
CA ILE A 105 0.36 17.23 3.75
C ILE A 105 0.27 18.37 2.76
N ASP A 106 1.08 18.31 1.71
CA ASP A 106 0.99 19.15 0.52
C ASP A 106 0.74 18.30 -0.70
N VAL A 107 -0.10 18.81 -1.63
CA VAL A 107 -0.42 18.10 -2.88
C VAL A 107 -0.36 19.10 -4.01
N LYS A 108 0.47 18.80 -5.01
CA LYS A 108 0.75 19.68 -6.14
C LYS A 108 0.54 18.96 -7.47
N GLU A 109 -0.24 19.55 -8.34
CA GLU A 109 -0.28 19.18 -9.75
C GLU A 109 0.93 19.80 -10.43
N THR A 110 1.76 18.97 -11.09
CA THR A 110 2.99 19.46 -11.74
C THR A 110 2.75 19.94 -13.15
N GLY A 111 1.64 19.53 -13.76
CA GLY A 111 1.32 19.78 -15.16
C GLY A 111 2.03 18.83 -16.13
N GLN A 112 2.86 17.92 -15.63
CA GLN A 112 3.52 16.90 -16.47
C GLN A 112 2.52 15.85 -16.90
N LYS A 113 2.72 15.30 -18.11
CA LYS A 113 1.89 14.25 -18.70
C LYS A 113 2.78 13.19 -19.34
N LYS A 114 2.38 11.93 -19.21
CA LYS A 114 3.00 10.79 -19.93
C LYS A 114 1.97 9.71 -20.21
N THR A 115 2.29 8.82 -21.14
CA THR A 115 1.47 7.62 -21.39
C THR A 115 2.04 6.45 -20.62
N ILE A 116 1.22 5.78 -19.81
CA ILE A 116 1.57 4.61 -19.00
C ILE A 116 0.56 3.51 -19.31
N ASN A 117 1.03 2.35 -19.74
CA ASN A 117 0.18 1.19 -20.08
C ASN A 117 -0.97 1.53 -21.03
N GLY A 118 -0.77 2.50 -21.96
CA GLY A 118 -1.78 2.96 -22.90
C GLY A 118 -2.71 4.05 -22.39
N TYR A 119 -2.60 4.48 -21.14
CA TYR A 119 -3.40 5.54 -20.54
C TYR A 119 -2.65 6.87 -20.52
N SER A 120 -3.30 7.95 -20.92
CA SER A 120 -2.75 9.31 -20.77
C SER A 120 -2.88 9.72 -19.30
N ALA A 121 -1.76 9.93 -18.62
CA ALA A 121 -1.72 10.23 -17.19
C ALA A 121 -1.09 11.61 -16.94
N SER A 122 -1.62 12.31 -15.93
CA SER A 122 -1.09 13.56 -15.39
C SER A 122 -0.44 13.31 -14.04
N GLU A 123 0.65 14.02 -13.77
CA GLU A 123 1.40 13.88 -12.53
C GLU A 123 0.83 14.73 -11.40
N LEU A 124 0.72 14.11 -10.25
CA LEU A 124 0.40 14.74 -8.99
C LEU A 124 1.42 14.29 -7.94
N VAL A 125 2.08 15.25 -7.29
CA VAL A 125 3.05 14.98 -6.23
C VAL A 125 2.42 15.31 -4.88
N MET A 126 2.39 14.31 -4.00
CA MET A 126 2.00 14.47 -2.62
C MET A 126 3.23 14.39 -1.73
N THR A 127 3.41 15.37 -0.87
CA THR A 127 4.45 15.38 0.15
C THR A 127 3.81 15.35 1.52
N MET A 128 4.25 14.43 2.37
CA MET A 128 3.82 14.33 3.76
C MET A 128 5.05 14.42 4.67
N GLU A 129 5.06 15.40 5.54
CA GLU A 129 6.03 15.55 6.62
C GLU A 129 5.40 15.03 7.91
N VAL A 130 6.11 14.15 8.60
CA VAL A 130 5.66 13.54 9.85
C VAL A 130 6.67 13.87 10.94
N ASP A 131 6.24 14.61 11.95
CA ASP A 131 6.98 14.81 13.20
C ASP A 131 6.31 13.99 14.31
N SER A 132 7.07 13.13 14.94
CA SER A 132 6.63 12.33 16.08
C SER A 132 7.74 12.26 17.13
N PRO A 133 7.40 12.02 18.41
CA PRO A 133 8.42 11.84 19.44
C PRO A 133 9.46 10.76 19.12
N GLN A 134 9.05 9.70 18.42
CA GLN A 134 9.96 8.65 17.95
C GLN A 134 10.79 9.11 16.75
N ALA A 135 10.23 9.92 15.85
CA ALA A 135 10.93 10.48 14.71
C ALA A 135 12.01 11.49 15.15
N ARG A 136 11.87 12.12 16.32
CA ARG A 136 12.90 13.06 16.83
C ARG A 136 14.25 12.41 17.08
N GLN A 137 14.28 11.09 17.31
CA GLN A 137 15.55 10.34 17.44
C GLN A 137 16.22 10.06 16.10
N MET A 138 15.44 9.95 15.01
CA MET A 138 15.91 9.66 13.65
C MET A 138 15.83 10.86 12.71
N GLY A 139 15.38 12.02 13.21
CA GLY A 139 15.02 13.18 12.41
C GLY A 139 13.60 13.08 11.85
N PRO A 140 12.95 14.22 11.52
CA PRO A 140 11.62 14.23 10.92
C PRO A 140 11.66 13.42 9.63
N MET A 141 10.60 12.65 9.40
CA MET A 141 10.45 11.81 8.21
C MET A 141 9.60 12.54 7.17
N GLN A 142 10.06 12.53 5.94
CA GLN A 142 9.30 13.04 4.80
C GLN A 142 9.00 11.88 3.85
N MET A 143 7.73 11.76 3.49
CA MET A 143 7.25 10.86 2.44
C MET A 143 6.81 11.69 1.24
N GLU A 144 7.29 11.32 0.06
CA GLU A 144 6.93 11.89 -1.22
C GLU A 144 6.28 10.79 -2.05
N VAL A 145 5.13 11.07 -2.63
CA VAL A 145 4.42 10.14 -3.50
C VAL A 145 4.12 10.84 -4.81
N ASP A 146 4.77 10.40 -5.87
CA ASP A 146 4.44 10.81 -7.24
C ASP A 146 3.35 9.90 -7.75
N MET A 147 2.20 10.45 -8.09
CA MET A 147 1.04 9.72 -8.60
C MET A 147 0.78 10.13 -10.03
N TRP A 148 0.73 9.14 -10.91
CA TRP A 148 0.33 9.33 -12.31
C TRP A 148 -1.13 8.91 -12.46
N ILE A 149 -2.01 9.88 -12.67
CA ILE A 149 -3.46 9.70 -12.63
C ILE A 149 -4.02 9.84 -14.03
N SER A 150 -4.84 8.87 -14.44
CA SER A 150 -5.51 8.88 -15.73
C SER A 150 -7.04 8.86 -15.59
N PRO A 151 -7.76 9.76 -16.25
CA PRO A 151 -9.20 9.71 -16.36
C PRO A 151 -9.70 8.68 -17.39
N ASP A 152 -8.79 8.16 -18.23
CA ASP A 152 -9.14 7.27 -19.34
C ASP A 152 -9.26 5.80 -18.91
N VAL A 153 -9.02 5.50 -17.60
CA VAL A 153 -9.15 4.15 -17.06
C VAL A 153 -10.61 3.72 -17.06
N PRO A 154 -10.97 2.59 -17.70
CA PRO A 154 -12.32 2.05 -17.62
C PRO A 154 -12.75 1.81 -16.18
N GLY A 155 -13.95 2.24 -15.80
CA GLY A 155 -14.46 2.05 -14.43
C GLY A 155 -13.99 3.11 -13.42
N TYR A 156 -13.34 4.16 -13.87
CA TYR A 156 -12.97 5.28 -13.00
C TYR A 156 -14.17 5.89 -12.27
N GLN A 157 -15.31 6.04 -12.95
CA GLN A 157 -16.52 6.64 -12.38
C GLN A 157 -17.07 5.75 -11.24
N GLU A 158 -17.11 4.44 -11.44
CA GLU A 158 -17.56 3.45 -10.47
C GLU A 158 -16.71 3.46 -9.21
N LEU A 159 -15.38 3.52 -9.38
CA LEU A 159 -14.44 3.62 -8.27
C LEU A 159 -14.63 4.92 -7.49
N ARG A 160 -14.78 6.04 -8.19
CA ARG A 160 -15.03 7.35 -7.60
C ARG A 160 -16.33 7.37 -6.79
N GLU A 161 -17.41 6.85 -7.36
CA GLU A 161 -18.70 6.76 -6.69
C GLU A 161 -18.64 5.84 -5.47
N PHE A 162 -17.91 4.72 -5.56
CA PHE A 162 -17.67 3.84 -4.43
C PHE A 162 -17.01 4.59 -3.26
N TYR A 163 -15.94 5.33 -3.53
CA TYR A 163 -15.25 6.13 -2.50
C TYR A 163 -16.13 7.25 -1.95
N GLN A 164 -16.89 7.93 -2.79
CA GLN A 164 -17.80 8.99 -2.35
C GLN A 164 -18.90 8.46 -1.44
N ARG A 165 -19.55 7.36 -1.79
CA ARG A 165 -20.62 6.74 -0.98
C ARG A 165 -20.11 6.27 0.38
N ASN A 166 -18.90 5.78 0.44
CA ASN A 166 -18.34 5.16 1.65
C ASN A 166 -17.40 6.09 2.42
N ALA A 167 -17.15 7.32 1.97
CA ALA A 167 -16.15 8.24 2.53
C ALA A 167 -16.24 8.40 4.05
N ALA A 168 -17.45 8.60 4.59
CA ALA A 168 -17.68 8.77 6.02
C ALA A 168 -17.55 7.48 6.85
N ARG A 169 -17.54 6.31 6.19
CA ARG A 169 -17.52 4.98 6.84
C ARG A 169 -16.16 4.31 6.80
N PHE A 170 -15.19 4.90 6.12
CA PHE A 170 -13.86 4.33 6.08
C PHE A 170 -13.22 4.30 7.48
N PRO A 171 -12.52 3.20 7.86
CA PRO A 171 -11.94 3.05 9.19
C PRO A 171 -10.98 4.16 9.60
N TRP A 172 -10.30 4.79 8.64
CA TRP A 172 -9.41 5.93 8.93
C TRP A 172 -10.16 7.17 9.46
N SER A 173 -11.46 7.35 9.17
CA SER A 173 -12.24 8.42 9.76
C SER A 173 -12.35 8.26 11.28
N ALA A 174 -12.48 7.01 11.76
CA ALA A 174 -12.46 6.70 13.19
C ALA A 174 -11.06 6.90 13.80
N MET A 175 -9.99 6.53 13.07
CA MET A 175 -8.61 6.78 13.49
C MET A 175 -8.32 8.30 13.57
N ALA A 176 -8.82 9.08 12.61
CA ALA A 176 -8.68 10.53 12.59
C ALA A 176 -9.42 11.19 13.76
N ALA A 177 -10.57 10.66 14.19
CA ALA A 177 -11.35 11.21 15.30
C ALA A 177 -10.59 11.16 16.65
N GLY A 178 -9.69 10.20 16.83
CA GLY A 178 -8.79 10.10 17.99
C GLY A 178 -7.47 10.86 17.84
N ALA A 179 -7.16 11.37 16.66
CA ALA A 179 -5.92 12.07 16.38
C ALA A 179 -5.95 13.53 16.87
N ASN A 180 -4.78 14.14 16.96
CA ASN A 180 -4.68 15.57 17.29
C ASN A 180 -5.31 16.45 16.16
N PRO A 181 -5.67 17.73 16.44
CA PRO A 181 -6.33 18.59 15.45
C PRO A 181 -5.54 18.81 14.15
N SER A 182 -4.22 18.80 14.22
CA SER A 182 -3.34 18.93 13.05
C SER A 182 -3.51 17.73 12.10
N MET A 183 -3.48 16.52 12.63
CA MET A 183 -3.69 15.28 11.86
C MET A 183 -5.11 15.22 11.30
N GLN A 184 -6.13 15.59 12.08
CA GLN A 184 -7.52 15.64 11.60
C GLN A 184 -7.66 16.58 10.40
N LYS A 185 -7.07 17.77 10.47
CA LYS A 185 -7.07 18.73 9.36
C LYS A 185 -6.33 18.19 8.15
N ALA A 186 -5.14 17.62 8.34
CA ALA A 186 -4.34 17.04 7.25
C ALA A 186 -5.11 15.93 6.51
N MET A 187 -5.79 15.05 7.25
CA MET A 187 -6.61 13.98 6.67
C MET A 187 -7.85 14.52 5.94
N ALA A 188 -8.51 15.55 6.48
CA ALA A 188 -9.65 16.18 5.82
C ALA A 188 -9.22 16.89 4.52
N ASP A 189 -8.09 17.57 4.51
CA ASP A 189 -7.54 18.22 3.32
C ASP A 189 -7.12 17.19 2.26
N LEU A 190 -6.51 16.08 2.67
CA LEU A 190 -6.19 14.96 1.79
C LEU A 190 -7.46 14.37 1.17
N GLN A 191 -8.49 14.11 1.98
CA GLN A 191 -9.76 13.58 1.50
C GLN A 191 -10.41 14.49 0.46
N LYS A 192 -10.45 15.82 0.70
CA LYS A 192 -10.95 16.77 -0.28
C LYS A 192 -10.19 16.71 -1.59
N LYS A 193 -8.85 16.66 -1.54
CA LYS A 193 -8.01 16.58 -2.72
C LYS A 193 -8.21 15.26 -3.47
N MET A 194 -8.29 14.12 -2.77
CA MET A 194 -8.58 12.83 -3.40
C MET A 194 -9.93 12.81 -4.13
N ILE A 195 -10.97 13.41 -3.53
CA ILE A 195 -12.29 13.51 -4.18
C ILE A 195 -12.25 14.41 -5.42
N SER A 196 -11.42 15.46 -5.41
CA SER A 196 -11.27 16.37 -6.57
C SER A 196 -10.40 15.79 -7.69
N MET A 197 -9.61 14.74 -7.43
CA MET A 197 -8.81 14.09 -8.46
C MET A 197 -9.71 13.35 -9.46
N HIS A 198 -9.47 13.60 -10.76
CA HIS A 198 -10.21 13.00 -11.86
C HIS A 198 -9.36 11.88 -12.47
N GLY A 199 -9.62 10.64 -12.06
CA GLY A 199 -8.95 9.48 -12.64
C GLY A 199 -8.53 8.45 -11.59
N VAL A 200 -7.85 7.41 -12.08
CA VAL A 200 -7.25 6.34 -11.29
C VAL A 200 -5.74 6.44 -11.41
N SER A 201 -5.04 6.19 -10.31
CA SER A 201 -3.59 6.11 -10.34
C SER A 201 -3.14 4.86 -11.10
N VAL A 202 -2.42 5.06 -12.20
CA VAL A 202 -1.87 3.99 -13.05
C VAL A 202 -0.44 3.64 -12.65
N GLU A 203 0.28 4.59 -12.03
CA GLU A 203 1.61 4.39 -11.44
C GLU A 203 1.76 5.29 -10.23
N GLN A 204 2.43 4.79 -9.20
CA GLN A 204 2.85 5.58 -8.04
C GLN A 204 4.30 5.27 -7.72
N VAL A 205 5.08 6.30 -7.41
CA VAL A 205 6.43 6.15 -6.87
C VAL A 205 6.46 6.79 -5.49
N MET A 206 6.60 5.97 -4.47
CA MET A 206 6.70 6.42 -3.07
C MET A 206 8.17 6.48 -2.67
N ARG A 207 8.58 7.61 -2.15
CA ARG A 207 9.93 7.84 -1.63
C ARG A 207 9.87 8.28 -0.19
N MET A 208 10.70 7.68 0.63
CA MET A 208 10.85 8.04 2.03
C MET A 208 12.27 8.58 2.27
N LYS A 209 12.36 9.76 2.89
CA LYS A 209 13.63 10.39 3.26
C LYS A 209 13.56 10.92 4.69
N SER A 210 14.71 11.04 5.35
CA SER A 210 14.79 11.83 6.58
C SER A 210 14.77 13.31 6.22
N ALA A 211 13.87 14.09 6.79
CA ALA A 211 13.76 15.54 6.56
C ALA A 211 14.83 16.34 7.34
N GLY A 212 15.61 15.70 8.22
CA GLY A 212 16.62 16.34 9.06
C GLY A 212 17.98 16.54 8.39
N GLY A 213 18.16 16.16 7.13
CA GLY A 213 19.41 16.41 6.40
C GLY A 213 19.39 17.79 5.75
N ALA A 214 20.15 18.76 6.29
CA ALA A 214 20.55 19.93 5.50
C ALA A 214 21.18 19.48 4.18
N PRO A 215 21.12 20.28 3.08
CA PRO A 215 21.83 19.96 1.85
C PRO A 215 23.33 19.74 2.17
N GLY A 216 23.80 18.51 2.13
CA GLY A 216 25.17 18.14 2.50
C GLY A 216 25.35 17.42 3.83
N SER A 217 24.33 17.32 4.69
CA SER A 217 24.38 16.41 5.84
C SER A 217 23.97 15.00 5.40
N PRO A 218 24.74 13.96 5.74
CA PRO A 218 24.28 12.60 5.55
C PRO A 218 22.94 12.46 6.31
N ALA A 219 21.88 12.02 5.61
CA ALA A 219 20.64 11.64 6.26
C ALA A 219 21.01 10.85 7.52
N ALA A 220 20.28 11.06 8.64
CA ALA A 220 20.52 10.35 9.89
C ALA A 220 20.07 8.88 9.80
N GLY A 221 20.55 8.19 8.79
CA GLY A 221 20.83 6.77 8.81
C GLY A 221 22.13 6.55 9.61
N PRO A 222 22.50 5.32 9.89
CA PRO A 222 23.77 5.04 10.52
C PRO A 222 24.85 5.87 9.82
N SER A 223 25.62 6.65 10.59
CA SER A 223 26.66 7.54 10.05
C SER A 223 27.49 6.77 9.04
N GLY A 224 28.10 7.47 8.05
CA GLY A 224 28.97 6.81 7.08
C GLY A 224 30.02 5.91 7.76
N GLU A 225 30.46 6.28 8.96
CA GLU A 225 31.32 5.47 9.81
C GLU A 225 30.59 4.24 10.37
N GLN A 226 29.36 4.36 10.80
CA GLN A 226 28.55 3.21 11.26
C GLN A 226 28.20 2.26 10.11
N MET A 227 27.93 2.79 8.91
CA MET A 227 27.76 1.98 7.71
C MET A 227 29.06 1.28 7.30
N ALA A 228 30.19 1.98 7.35
CA ALA A 228 31.50 1.38 7.09
C ALA A 228 31.83 0.31 8.13
N GLN A 229 31.52 0.54 9.40
CA GLN A 229 31.68 -0.47 10.45
C GLN A 229 30.76 -1.68 10.23
N MET A 230 29.49 -1.45 9.84
CA MET A 230 28.55 -2.53 9.54
C MET A 230 28.98 -3.32 8.28
N GLN A 231 29.46 -2.66 7.24
CA GLN A 231 30.05 -3.32 6.07
C GLN A 231 31.31 -4.10 6.43
N GLN A 232 32.20 -3.55 7.26
CA GLN A 232 33.37 -4.26 7.75
C GLN A 232 32.98 -5.48 8.61
N ALA A 233 31.98 -5.34 9.48
CA ALA A 233 31.46 -6.45 10.28
C ALA A 233 30.88 -7.56 9.39
N MET A 234 30.11 -7.20 8.34
CA MET A 234 29.61 -8.16 7.36
C MET A 234 30.73 -8.81 6.55
N ALA A 235 31.72 -8.02 6.10
CA ALA A 235 32.87 -8.52 5.36
C ALA A 235 33.71 -9.51 6.18
N GLN A 236 33.71 -9.40 7.52
CA GLN A 236 34.38 -10.34 8.42
C GLN A 236 33.47 -11.54 8.77
N ALA A 237 32.16 -11.33 8.92
CA ALA A 237 31.23 -12.38 9.31
C ALA A 237 30.97 -13.38 8.16
N CYS A 238 30.88 -12.91 6.93
CA CYS A 238 30.59 -13.77 5.78
C CYS A 238 31.62 -14.87 5.54
N PRO A 239 32.94 -14.60 5.55
CA PRO A 239 33.95 -15.65 5.44
C PRO A 239 33.93 -16.63 6.62
N GLN A 240 33.66 -16.16 7.84
CA GLN A 240 33.55 -17.01 9.01
C GLN A 240 32.35 -17.97 8.95
N MET A 241 31.19 -17.48 8.51
CA MET A 241 30.02 -18.33 8.28
C MET A 241 30.30 -19.37 7.17
N GLN A 242 30.97 -18.97 6.09
CA GLN A 242 31.35 -19.88 5.01
C GLN A 242 32.30 -20.98 5.50
N ALA A 243 33.28 -20.62 6.35
CA ALA A 243 34.18 -21.58 6.96
C ALA A 243 33.46 -22.56 7.91
N MET A 244 32.43 -22.11 8.63
CA MET A 244 31.60 -22.98 9.46
C MET A 244 30.71 -23.91 8.63
N ILE A 245 30.14 -23.45 7.52
CA ILE A 245 29.40 -24.28 6.59
C ILE A 245 30.29 -25.37 6.00
N ALA A 246 31.54 -25.04 5.63
CA ALA A 246 32.52 -25.96 5.06
C ALA A 246 32.96 -27.06 6.05
N LYS A 247 32.98 -26.77 7.36
CA LYS A 247 33.29 -27.76 8.38
C LYS A 247 32.19 -28.83 8.58
N GLY A 248 30.98 -28.60 8.05
CA GLY A 248 29.84 -29.50 8.20
C GLY A 248 29.33 -29.59 9.62
N GLY A 249 28.32 -30.41 9.83
CA GLY A 249 27.71 -30.63 11.13
C GLY A 249 26.21 -30.31 11.14
N PRO A 250 25.48 -30.67 12.18
CA PRO A 250 24.01 -30.50 12.24
C PRO A 250 23.55 -29.05 12.14
N ALA A 251 24.41 -28.09 12.49
CA ALA A 251 24.13 -26.65 12.38
C ALA A 251 24.45 -26.05 10.99
N ALA A 252 25.17 -26.76 10.12
CA ALA A 252 25.64 -26.22 8.84
C ALA A 252 24.48 -25.82 7.92
N ALA A 253 23.35 -26.53 7.95
CA ALA A 253 22.18 -26.21 7.14
C ALA A 253 21.50 -24.89 7.60
N MET A 254 21.40 -24.65 8.92
CA MET A 254 20.88 -23.39 9.46
C MET A 254 21.81 -22.21 9.18
N ILE A 255 23.12 -22.41 9.34
CA ILE A 255 24.14 -21.40 9.05
C ILE A 255 24.15 -21.08 7.55
N LYS A 256 23.98 -22.09 6.68
CA LYS A 256 23.86 -21.86 5.23
C LYS A 256 22.64 -21.03 4.89
N GLN A 257 21.49 -21.32 5.49
CA GLN A 257 20.28 -20.52 5.26
C GLN A 257 20.46 -19.06 5.73
N GLN A 258 21.19 -18.83 6.80
CA GLN A 258 21.51 -17.50 7.31
C GLN A 258 22.55 -16.81 6.43
N TYR A 259 23.56 -17.54 5.97
CA TYR A 259 24.55 -17.05 5.01
C TYR A 259 23.92 -16.63 3.69
N ASP A 260 23.05 -17.47 3.11
CA ASP A 260 22.36 -17.17 1.85
C ASP A 260 21.48 -15.92 1.98
N LYS A 261 20.89 -15.68 3.16
CA LYS A 261 20.11 -14.46 3.45
C LYS A 261 20.96 -13.21 3.64
N MET A 262 22.11 -13.32 4.29
CA MET A 262 22.94 -12.16 4.69
C MET A 262 24.08 -11.89 3.70
N CYS A 263 24.66 -12.92 3.13
CA CYS A 263 25.87 -12.84 2.32
C CYS A 263 25.64 -13.25 0.86
N GLY A 264 24.61 -14.08 0.57
CA GLY A 264 24.30 -14.58 -0.78
C GLY A 264 23.77 -13.51 -1.74
N GLY A 265 23.31 -12.38 -1.24
CA GLY A 265 22.92 -11.22 -2.04
C GLY A 265 24.08 -10.36 -2.57
N ALA A 266 25.32 -10.64 -2.15
CA ALA A 266 26.49 -9.82 -2.50
C ALA A 266 27.02 -10.07 -3.95
N ALA A 267 26.43 -10.99 -4.70
CA ALA A 267 26.79 -11.24 -6.11
C ALA A 267 25.95 -10.42 -7.12
N ALA A 268 25.05 -9.57 -6.67
CA ALA A 268 24.28 -8.70 -7.55
C ALA A 268 24.96 -7.34 -7.63
N SER A 269 25.61 -7.06 -8.75
CA SER A 269 26.12 -5.80 -9.31
C SER A 269 26.63 -4.75 -8.32
N PRO A 270 27.81 -4.14 -8.57
CA PRO A 270 28.23 -2.98 -7.82
C PRO A 270 27.23 -1.85 -8.10
N ALA A 271 26.22 -1.73 -7.26
CA ALA A 271 25.48 -0.49 -7.14
C ALA A 271 26.54 0.55 -6.79
N SER A 272 26.82 1.45 -7.71
CA SER A 272 27.67 2.62 -7.48
C SER A 272 27.32 3.19 -6.11
N PRO A 273 28.30 3.61 -5.29
CA PRO A 273 28.08 4.27 -4.03
C PRO A 273 27.59 5.70 -4.27
N GLY A 274 26.48 5.84 -4.96
CA GLY A 274 25.66 7.03 -4.96
C GLY A 274 24.85 6.95 -3.70
N SER A 275 25.17 7.78 -2.71
CA SER A 275 24.39 7.95 -1.51
C SER A 275 22.91 8.05 -1.88
N SER A 276 22.14 6.98 -1.66
CA SER A 276 20.72 6.98 -1.94
C SER A 276 20.08 8.10 -1.12
N LYS A 277 19.59 9.12 -1.79
CA LYS A 277 18.91 10.28 -1.19
C LYS A 277 17.67 9.83 -0.37
N TYR A 278 17.22 8.61 -0.61
CA TYR A 278 16.04 8.03 -0.02
C TYR A 278 16.38 6.83 0.86
N LEU A 279 15.66 6.70 1.98
CA LEU A 279 15.69 5.50 2.83
C LEU A 279 15.05 4.33 2.09
N MET A 280 13.96 4.62 1.37
CA MET A 280 13.20 3.63 0.59
C MET A 280 12.59 4.32 -0.63
N GLU A 281 12.63 3.62 -1.76
CA GLU A 281 11.84 3.95 -2.93
C GLU A 281 11.06 2.71 -3.36
N MET A 282 9.79 2.91 -3.65
CA MET A 282 8.86 1.86 -4.02
C MET A 282 7.99 2.33 -5.17
N THR A 283 7.88 1.50 -6.20
CA THR A 283 6.96 1.73 -7.33
C THR A 283 5.76 0.80 -7.21
N MET A 284 4.59 1.34 -7.48
CA MET A 284 3.33 0.61 -7.58
C MET A 284 2.73 0.86 -8.96
N ASP A 285 2.58 -0.20 -9.75
CA ASP A 285 1.97 -0.18 -11.08
C ASP A 285 0.56 -0.75 -10.99
N SER A 286 -0.43 -0.05 -11.51
CA SER A 286 -1.82 -0.54 -11.59
C SER A 286 -2.14 -0.98 -13.02
N SER A 287 -2.79 -2.14 -13.14
CA SER A 287 -3.13 -2.79 -14.41
C SER A 287 -4.45 -3.59 -14.30
N ASP A 288 -4.83 -4.24 -15.40
CA ASP A 288 -5.99 -5.15 -15.46
C ASP A 288 -7.30 -4.51 -14.97
N PHE A 289 -7.50 -3.24 -15.28
CA PHE A 289 -8.72 -2.52 -14.92
C PHE A 289 -9.93 -3.15 -15.62
N SER A 290 -10.98 -3.43 -14.84
CA SER A 290 -12.17 -4.11 -15.34
C SER A 290 -13.45 -3.62 -14.65
N THR A 291 -14.51 -3.48 -15.44
CA THR A 291 -15.88 -3.22 -14.99
C THR A 291 -16.78 -4.46 -15.11
N ALA A 292 -16.20 -5.64 -15.35
CA ALA A 292 -16.93 -6.88 -15.40
C ALA A 292 -17.57 -7.21 -14.05
N GLY A 293 -18.78 -7.79 -14.08
CA GLY A 293 -19.49 -8.18 -12.87
C GLY A 293 -18.67 -9.12 -11.99
N ILE A 294 -18.56 -8.79 -10.72
CA ILE A 294 -17.80 -9.56 -9.72
C ILE A 294 -18.78 -10.51 -9.01
N PRO A 295 -18.57 -11.84 -9.02
CA PRO A 295 -19.40 -12.76 -8.27
C PRO A 295 -19.36 -12.49 -6.75
N ASP A 296 -20.48 -12.66 -6.04
CA ASP A 296 -20.53 -12.46 -4.58
C ASP A 296 -19.60 -13.41 -3.83
N SER A 297 -19.29 -14.56 -4.41
CA SER A 297 -18.32 -15.52 -3.86
C SER A 297 -16.92 -14.94 -3.66
N VAL A 298 -16.55 -13.89 -4.40
CA VAL A 298 -15.27 -13.19 -4.21
C VAL A 298 -15.17 -12.59 -2.80
N PHE A 299 -16.30 -12.16 -2.23
CA PHE A 299 -16.36 -11.57 -0.89
C PHE A 299 -16.80 -12.58 0.19
N ALA A 300 -17.01 -13.84 -0.18
CA ALA A 300 -17.38 -14.87 0.77
C ALA A 300 -16.15 -15.40 1.54
N ILE A 301 -16.38 -15.78 2.80
CA ILE A 301 -15.38 -16.53 3.58
C ILE A 301 -15.48 -17.99 3.11
N PRO A 302 -14.35 -18.63 2.69
CA PRO A 302 -14.41 -20.03 2.29
C PRO A 302 -14.90 -20.94 3.43
N ALA A 303 -15.71 -21.95 3.10
CA ALA A 303 -16.38 -22.80 4.08
C ALA A 303 -15.42 -23.62 4.96
N ASP A 304 -14.20 -23.86 4.49
CA ASP A 304 -13.14 -24.59 5.21
C ASP A 304 -12.28 -23.72 6.12
N PHE A 305 -12.58 -22.40 6.22
CA PHE A 305 -11.86 -21.48 7.10
C PHE A 305 -12.48 -21.48 8.49
N LYS A 306 -11.60 -21.40 9.50
CA LYS A 306 -11.98 -21.32 10.92
C LYS A 306 -11.82 -19.89 11.42
N LYS A 307 -12.83 -19.41 12.17
CA LYS A 307 -12.72 -18.11 12.83
C LYS A 307 -11.72 -18.20 13.97
N THR A 308 -10.84 -17.21 14.05
CA THR A 308 -9.94 -16.97 15.18
C THR A 308 -10.28 -15.64 15.84
N ASN A 309 -9.97 -15.50 17.10
CA ASN A 309 -10.19 -14.27 17.86
C ASN A 309 -9.03 -13.30 17.66
#